data_161f3efe8f6a9e644503649e7f3e7ed3
#
_entry.id   161f3efe8f6a9e644503649e7f3e7ed3
#
_cell.length_a   1.000
_cell.length_b   1.000
_cell.length_c   1.000
_cell.angle_alpha   90.00
_cell.angle_beta   90.00
_cell.angle_gamma   90.00
#
_symmetry.space_group_name_H-M   'P 1'
#
loop_
_entity.id
_entity.type
_entity.pdbx_description
1 polymer ?
#
loop_
_entity_poly.entity_id
_entity_poly.type
_entity_poly.pdbx_seq_one_letter_code
_entity_poly.pdbx_strand_id
1 'polypeptide(L)'
;IDDVLAMATRPVVMSHGGVKGTCDKTRNLSDDHLRRIAATGGVIGIGYWDEAVCGNDVHAIVAAIRYAVSVAGVDHVGLGSDFDGVITAPFDTSGLAEITQELQSQGMPGVDIAKIMGGNTLRVLRECLPGS
;
A
#
# COMPACT_ATOMS: atom_id res chain seq x y z
N ILE A 1 -6.24 9.63 12.18
CA ILE A 1 -4.89 9.20 11.83
C ILE A 1 -3.83 10.12 12.44
N ASP A 2 -4.03 11.43 12.49
CA ASP A 2 -3.05 12.40 12.98
C ASP A 2 -2.64 12.14 14.41
N ASP A 3 -3.59 11.85 15.32
CA ASP A 3 -3.30 11.54 16.71
C ASP A 3 -2.47 10.26 16.86
N VAL A 4 -2.78 9.24 16.04
CA VAL A 4 -2.00 7.99 16.02
C VAL A 4 -0.56 8.27 15.59
N LEU A 5 -0.38 9.02 14.50
CA LEU A 5 0.96 9.37 13.99
C LEU A 5 1.75 10.26 14.94
N ALA A 6 1.08 11.14 15.69
CA ALA A 6 1.73 11.99 16.70
C ALA A 6 2.22 11.20 17.92
N MET A 7 1.59 10.08 18.24
CA MET A 7 1.91 9.24 19.41
C MET A 7 2.75 8.02 19.07
N ALA A 8 2.95 7.72 17.77
CA ALA A 8 3.60 6.51 17.32
C ALA A 8 5.08 6.46 17.72
N THR A 9 5.48 5.40 18.42
CA THR A 9 6.87 5.10 18.79
C THR A 9 7.39 3.84 18.06
N ARG A 10 6.55 3.24 17.21
CA ARG A 10 6.83 2.06 16.41
C ARG A 10 6.28 2.22 15.00
N PRO A 11 6.69 1.39 14.03
CA PRO A 11 6.13 1.42 12.68
C PRO A 11 4.61 1.37 12.67
N VAL A 12 4.00 2.34 11.99
CA VAL A 12 2.54 2.38 11.78
C VAL A 12 2.21 1.64 10.50
N VAL A 13 1.28 0.71 10.58
CA VAL A 13 0.77 -0.02 9.41
C VAL A 13 -0.63 0.47 9.07
N MET A 14 -0.78 1.03 7.88
CA MET A 14 -2.09 1.14 7.26
C MET A 14 -2.36 -0.13 6.48
N SER A 15 -3.21 -1.00 7.00
CA SER A 15 -3.41 -2.35 6.45
C SER A 15 -4.03 -2.32 5.05
N HIS A 16 -4.96 -1.38 4.78
CA HIS A 16 -5.63 -1.23 3.49
C HIS A 16 -6.24 0.17 3.33
N GLY A 17 -6.16 0.73 2.14
CA GLY A 17 -6.76 2.02 1.79
C GLY A 17 -6.21 2.59 0.50
N GLY A 18 -6.58 3.83 0.20
CA GLY A 18 -6.16 4.55 -1.00
C GLY A 18 -5.31 5.78 -0.69
N VAL A 19 -4.89 6.45 -1.75
CA VAL A 19 -4.09 7.67 -1.71
C VAL A 19 -4.80 8.80 -2.47
N LYS A 20 -4.87 9.98 -1.87
CA LYS A 20 -5.59 11.14 -2.45
C LYS A 20 -5.03 11.59 -3.78
N GLY A 21 -3.76 11.38 -4.03
CA GLY A 21 -3.13 11.78 -5.29
C GLY A 21 -3.64 11.06 -6.54
N THR A 22 -4.23 9.88 -6.38
CA THR A 22 -4.90 9.16 -7.48
C THR A 22 -6.41 9.05 -7.28
N CYS A 23 -6.89 9.14 -6.04
CA CYS A 23 -8.31 8.99 -5.71
C CYS A 23 -8.66 9.88 -4.52
N ASP A 24 -9.15 11.11 -4.77
CA ASP A 24 -9.43 12.10 -3.72
C ASP A 24 -10.77 11.81 -3.01
N LYS A 25 -10.80 10.71 -2.26
CA LYS A 25 -11.89 10.35 -1.36
C LYS A 25 -11.54 10.64 0.09
N THR A 26 -12.55 10.84 0.93
CA THR A 26 -12.37 11.26 2.33
C THR A 26 -11.53 10.29 3.15
N ARG A 27 -11.63 8.98 2.90
CA ARG A 27 -10.88 7.94 3.62
C ARG A 27 -9.43 7.78 3.15
N ASN A 28 -9.10 8.30 1.97
CA ASN A 28 -7.78 8.11 1.39
C ASN A 28 -6.74 9.04 2.02
N LEU A 29 -5.51 8.57 2.07
CA LEU A 29 -4.38 9.26 2.71
C LEU A 29 -3.90 10.46 1.89
N SER A 30 -3.61 11.57 2.56
CA SER A 30 -2.88 12.69 1.97
C SER A 30 -1.39 12.38 1.85
N ASP A 31 -0.66 13.15 1.05
CA ASP A 31 0.80 13.06 0.93
C ASP A 31 1.51 13.25 2.27
N ASP A 32 0.99 14.13 3.13
CA ASP A 32 1.52 14.31 4.47
C ASP A 32 1.39 13.03 5.31
N HIS A 33 0.21 12.39 5.27
CA HIS A 33 0.02 11.10 5.95
C HIS A 33 0.97 10.03 5.42
N LEU A 34 1.17 9.95 4.09
CA LEU A 34 2.08 8.97 3.48
C LEU A 34 3.52 9.17 3.99
N ARG A 35 4.02 10.41 3.99
CA ARG A 35 5.37 10.74 4.49
C ARG A 35 5.53 10.47 5.98
N ARG A 36 4.51 10.77 6.77
CA ARG A 36 4.55 10.54 8.24
C ARG A 36 4.50 9.05 8.58
N ILE A 37 3.71 8.23 7.88
CA ILE A 37 3.74 6.77 8.04
C ILE A 37 5.13 6.23 7.66
N ALA A 38 5.69 6.66 6.54
CA ALA A 38 7.03 6.28 6.12
C ALA A 38 8.09 6.66 7.17
N ALA A 39 7.99 7.86 7.77
CA ALA A 39 8.91 8.32 8.81
C ALA A 39 8.88 7.44 10.08
N THR A 40 7.80 6.70 10.35
CA THR A 40 7.75 5.71 11.45
C THR A 40 8.43 4.38 11.08
N GLY A 41 8.90 4.19 9.85
CA GLY A 41 9.33 2.88 9.32
C GLY A 41 8.15 2.00 8.87
N GLY A 42 6.95 2.55 8.82
CA GLY A 42 5.71 1.81 8.55
C GLY A 42 5.47 1.38 7.11
N VAL A 43 4.29 0.81 6.86
CA VAL A 43 3.85 0.34 5.54
C VAL A 43 2.42 0.80 5.26
N ILE A 44 2.19 1.18 4.00
CA ILE A 44 0.91 1.61 3.45
C ILE A 44 0.42 0.52 2.50
N GLY A 45 -0.61 -0.22 2.90
CA GLY A 45 -1.28 -1.24 2.08
C GLY A 45 -2.28 -0.58 1.12
N ILE A 46 -2.07 -0.74 -0.18
CA ILE A 46 -2.98 -0.21 -1.20
C ILE A 46 -4.14 -1.19 -1.40
N GLY A 47 -5.37 -0.66 -1.27
CA GLY A 47 -6.61 -1.40 -1.45
C GLY A 47 -6.95 -1.66 -2.92
N TYR A 48 -7.97 -2.54 -3.16
CA TYR A 48 -8.31 -2.98 -4.51
C TYR A 48 -9.72 -2.61 -4.96
N TRP A 49 -10.44 -1.78 -4.20
CA TRP A 49 -11.82 -1.37 -4.50
C TRP A 49 -11.90 0.08 -4.99
N ASP A 50 -13.01 0.42 -5.62
CA ASP A 50 -13.21 1.71 -6.30
C ASP A 50 -12.97 2.92 -5.40
N GLU A 51 -13.45 2.93 -4.16
CA GLU A 51 -13.26 4.09 -3.26
C GLU A 51 -11.80 4.27 -2.84
N ALA A 52 -10.98 3.22 -2.90
CA ALA A 52 -9.54 3.32 -2.61
C ALA A 52 -8.76 3.84 -3.81
N VAL A 53 -9.06 3.36 -5.03
CA VAL A 53 -8.21 3.60 -6.21
C VAL A 53 -8.92 4.32 -7.37
N CYS A 54 -10.21 4.68 -7.23
CA CYS A 54 -11.05 5.29 -8.27
C CYS A 54 -11.06 4.49 -9.58
N GLY A 55 -11.17 3.19 -9.46
CA GLY A 55 -11.26 2.26 -10.58
C GLY A 55 -11.47 0.83 -10.11
N ASN A 56 -11.75 -0.05 -11.06
CA ASN A 56 -12.01 -1.47 -10.78
C ASN A 56 -11.19 -2.37 -11.72
N ASP A 57 -9.89 -2.09 -11.78
CA ASP A 57 -8.93 -2.86 -12.58
C ASP A 57 -7.51 -2.80 -11.98
N VAL A 58 -6.62 -3.63 -12.48
CA VAL A 58 -5.22 -3.68 -12.04
C VAL A 58 -4.48 -2.37 -12.31
N HIS A 59 -4.86 -1.63 -13.36
CA HIS A 59 -4.20 -0.37 -13.70
C HIS A 59 -4.44 0.70 -12.63
N ALA A 60 -5.67 0.82 -12.09
CA ALA A 60 -5.99 1.75 -11.01
C ALA A 60 -5.23 1.40 -9.73
N ILE A 61 -5.13 0.10 -9.39
CA ILE A 61 -4.35 -0.38 -8.23
C ILE A 61 -2.87 -0.02 -8.40
N VAL A 62 -2.29 -0.32 -9.55
CA VAL A 62 -0.87 -0.04 -9.82
C VAL A 62 -0.59 1.45 -9.89
N ALA A 63 -1.50 2.27 -10.41
CA ALA A 63 -1.37 3.73 -10.37
C ALA A 63 -1.28 4.26 -8.93
N ALA A 64 -2.12 3.75 -8.01
CA ALA A 64 -2.09 4.10 -6.60
C ALA A 64 -0.80 3.62 -5.91
N ILE A 65 -0.34 2.39 -6.21
CA ILE A 65 0.95 1.86 -5.72
C ILE A 65 2.10 2.78 -6.15
N ARG A 66 2.21 3.10 -7.44
CA ARG A 66 3.27 3.96 -7.98
C ARG A 66 3.25 5.37 -7.39
N TYR A 67 2.05 5.93 -7.20
CA TYR A 67 1.92 7.22 -6.55
C TYR A 67 2.41 7.15 -5.10
N ALA A 68 1.98 6.16 -4.33
CA ALA A 68 2.44 5.97 -2.96
C ALA A 68 3.97 5.81 -2.88
N VAL A 69 4.57 5.04 -3.80
CA VAL A 69 6.03 4.89 -3.93
C VAL A 69 6.71 6.23 -4.19
N SER A 70 6.14 7.07 -5.06
CA SER A 70 6.73 8.38 -5.38
C SER A 70 6.74 9.35 -4.20
N VAL A 71 5.80 9.20 -3.27
CA VAL A 71 5.65 10.10 -2.10
C VAL A 71 6.33 9.56 -0.85
N ALA A 72 6.15 8.28 -0.56
CA ALA A 72 6.61 7.62 0.67
C ALA A 72 7.92 6.84 0.51
N GLY A 73 8.29 6.50 -0.73
CA GLY A 73 9.39 5.59 -1.01
C GLY A 73 8.95 4.13 -1.08
N VAL A 74 9.66 3.34 -1.88
CA VAL A 74 9.32 1.94 -2.17
C VAL A 74 9.34 1.03 -0.94
N ASP A 75 10.11 1.37 0.09
CA ASP A 75 10.23 0.58 1.33
C ASP A 75 8.99 0.68 2.23
N HIS A 76 8.04 1.56 1.89
CA HIS A 76 6.87 1.88 2.71
C HIS A 76 5.53 1.55 2.05
N VAL A 77 5.54 0.84 0.93
CA VAL A 77 4.31 0.48 0.20
C VAL A 77 4.14 -1.03 0.15
N GLY A 78 2.91 -1.48 0.30
CA GLY A 78 2.53 -2.89 0.26
C GLY A 78 1.13 -3.10 -0.31
N LEU A 79 0.64 -4.32 -0.22
CA LEU A 79 -0.67 -4.73 -0.67
C LEU A 79 -1.65 -4.77 0.50
N GLY A 80 -2.90 -4.33 0.26
CA GLY A 80 -3.96 -4.29 1.25
C GLY A 80 -5.32 -4.60 0.62
N SER A 81 -5.50 -5.82 0.16
CA SER A 81 -6.65 -6.24 -0.67
C SER A 81 -8.03 -5.92 -0.11
N ASP A 82 -8.21 -6.13 1.19
CA ASP A 82 -9.52 -6.08 1.88
C ASP A 82 -10.55 -7.11 1.33
N PHE A 83 -10.09 -8.27 0.86
CA PHE A 83 -10.92 -9.29 0.23
C PHE A 83 -12.08 -9.79 1.10
N ASP A 84 -11.95 -9.70 2.42
CA ASP A 84 -12.99 -10.08 3.40
C ASP A 84 -13.90 -8.91 3.81
N GLY A 85 -13.66 -7.70 3.29
CA GLY A 85 -14.31 -6.46 3.69
C GLY A 85 -15.62 -6.14 2.95
N VAL A 86 -16.24 -7.11 2.28
CA VAL A 86 -17.47 -6.87 1.47
C VAL A 86 -17.24 -5.82 0.37
N ILE A 87 -16.05 -5.85 -0.23
CA ILE A 87 -15.67 -4.96 -1.34
C ILE A 87 -15.86 -5.68 -2.69
N THR A 88 -15.89 -4.90 -3.77
CA THR A 88 -15.73 -5.43 -5.13
C THR A 88 -14.32 -5.18 -5.59
N ALA A 89 -13.54 -6.25 -5.76
CA ALA A 89 -12.20 -6.20 -6.34
C ALA A 89 -12.21 -6.74 -7.78
N PRO A 90 -11.26 -6.35 -8.65
CA PRO A 90 -11.20 -6.83 -10.03
C PRO A 90 -10.82 -8.32 -10.14
N PHE A 91 -10.22 -8.89 -9.09
CA PHE A 91 -9.79 -10.27 -9.01
C PHE A 91 -9.77 -10.73 -7.54
N ASP A 92 -9.64 -12.03 -7.32
CA ASP A 92 -9.38 -12.65 -6.02
C ASP A 92 -7.87 -12.92 -5.82
N THR A 93 -7.51 -13.66 -4.78
CA THR A 93 -6.10 -13.99 -4.47
C THR A 93 -5.35 -14.65 -5.63
N SER A 94 -6.04 -15.37 -6.52
CA SER A 94 -5.40 -16.00 -7.68
C SER A 94 -4.93 -15.00 -8.73
N GLY A 95 -5.51 -13.79 -8.75
CA GLY A 95 -5.15 -12.70 -9.66
C GLY A 95 -4.00 -11.81 -9.18
N LEU A 96 -3.40 -12.03 -8.02
CA LEU A 96 -2.30 -11.20 -7.50
C LEU A 96 -1.10 -11.08 -8.47
N ALA A 97 -0.88 -12.09 -9.32
CA ALA A 97 0.15 -12.06 -10.34
C ALA A 97 -0.06 -10.92 -11.37
N GLU A 98 -1.30 -10.45 -11.57
CA GLU A 98 -1.61 -9.35 -12.48
C GLU A 98 -0.96 -8.04 -12.00
N ILE A 99 -0.91 -7.80 -10.68
CA ILE A 99 -0.21 -6.63 -10.10
C ILE A 99 1.27 -6.71 -10.43
N THR A 100 1.90 -7.87 -10.24
CA THR A 100 3.32 -8.08 -10.58
C THR A 100 3.58 -7.81 -12.05
N GLN A 101 2.76 -8.37 -12.95
CA GLN A 101 2.89 -8.19 -14.39
C GLN A 101 2.73 -6.72 -14.80
N GLU A 102 1.75 -6.03 -14.24
CA GLU A 102 1.50 -4.62 -14.55
C GLU A 102 2.64 -3.72 -14.04
N LEU A 103 3.16 -3.94 -12.82
CA LEU A 103 4.34 -3.23 -12.31
C LEU A 103 5.57 -3.46 -13.19
N GLN A 104 5.78 -4.70 -13.66
CA GLN A 104 6.88 -5.04 -14.60
C GLN A 104 6.70 -4.34 -15.94
N SER A 105 5.49 -4.37 -16.52
CA SER A 105 5.18 -3.72 -17.79
C SER A 105 5.45 -2.23 -17.78
N GLN A 106 5.28 -1.60 -16.61
CA GLN A 106 5.57 -0.18 -16.37
C GLN A 106 7.02 0.09 -15.96
N GLY A 107 7.91 -0.90 -16.06
CA GLY A 107 9.36 -0.75 -15.86
C GLY A 107 9.82 -0.70 -14.42
N MET A 108 9.01 -1.14 -13.44
CA MET A 108 9.46 -1.21 -12.05
C MET A 108 10.50 -2.33 -11.88
N PRO A 109 11.65 -2.07 -11.21
CA PRO A 109 12.66 -3.09 -10.95
C PRO A 109 12.11 -4.26 -10.13
N GLY A 110 12.52 -5.49 -10.44
CA GLY A 110 12.04 -6.69 -9.73
C GLY A 110 12.30 -6.67 -8.23
N VAL A 111 13.41 -6.05 -7.77
CA VAL A 111 13.72 -5.87 -6.35
C VAL A 111 12.68 -4.97 -5.65
N ASP A 112 12.18 -3.94 -6.32
CA ASP A 112 11.17 -3.04 -5.79
C ASP A 112 9.79 -3.71 -5.77
N ILE A 113 9.47 -4.48 -6.81
CA ILE A 113 8.26 -5.30 -6.84
C ILE A 113 8.24 -6.30 -5.68
N ALA A 114 9.36 -6.99 -5.41
CA ALA A 114 9.45 -7.94 -4.30
C ALA A 114 9.21 -7.27 -2.93
N LYS A 115 9.66 -6.03 -2.75
CA LYS A 115 9.38 -5.25 -1.53
C LYS A 115 7.87 -5.00 -1.39
N ILE A 116 7.22 -4.52 -2.44
CA ILE A 116 5.78 -4.20 -2.46
C ILE A 116 4.94 -5.47 -2.26
N MET A 117 5.28 -6.56 -2.94
CA MET A 117 4.53 -7.82 -2.90
C MET A 117 4.61 -8.57 -1.56
N GLY A 118 5.40 -8.08 -0.60
CA GLY A 118 5.43 -8.65 0.75
C GLY A 118 6.69 -8.35 1.56
N GLY A 119 7.79 -7.99 0.91
CA GLY A 119 9.07 -7.75 1.58
C GLY A 119 8.98 -6.67 2.66
N ASN A 120 8.26 -5.57 2.40
CA ASN A 120 8.08 -4.48 3.36
C ASN A 120 7.24 -4.90 4.58
N THR A 121 6.18 -5.67 4.37
CA THR A 121 5.36 -6.22 5.45
C THR A 121 6.18 -7.17 6.32
N LEU A 122 6.96 -8.07 5.70
CA LEU A 122 7.85 -8.97 6.42
C LEU A 122 8.91 -8.23 7.24
N ARG A 123 9.45 -7.12 6.73
CA ARG A 123 10.38 -6.27 7.46
C ARG A 123 9.74 -5.74 8.75
N VAL A 124 8.56 -5.14 8.65
CA VAL A 124 7.85 -4.60 9.82
C VAL A 124 7.51 -5.69 10.82
N LEU A 125 7.06 -6.86 10.37
CA LEU A 125 6.79 -7.99 11.25
C LEU A 125 8.04 -8.42 12.02
N ARG A 126 9.19 -8.54 11.34
CA ARG A 126 10.47 -8.90 11.98
C ARG A 126 10.93 -7.86 13.00
N GLU A 127 10.72 -6.57 12.73
CA GLU A 127 11.08 -5.49 13.65
C GLU A 127 10.18 -5.43 14.90
N CYS A 128 8.92 -5.89 14.79
CA CYS A 128 7.91 -5.70 15.82
C CYS A 128 7.58 -6.95 16.64
N LEU A 129 7.79 -8.15 16.09
CA LEU A 129 7.49 -9.41 16.76
C LEU A 129 8.65 -9.85 17.67
N PRO A 130 8.32 -10.38 18.89
CA PRO A 130 9.35 -10.89 19.79
C PRO A 130 10.05 -12.12 19.20
N GLY A 131 11.37 -12.17 19.29
CA GLY A 131 12.17 -13.34 18.92
C GLY A 131 12.41 -13.52 17.41
N SER A 132 12.29 -12.46 16.64
CA SER A 132 12.67 -12.44 15.22
C SER A 132 14.13 -12.04 15.02
#